data_de36974f9edfd84c32d6ef2b2be43efe
#
_entry.id   de36974f9edfd84c32d6ef2b2be43efe
#
_cell.length_a   1.000
_cell.length_b   1.000
_cell.length_c   1.000
_cell.angle_alpha   90.00
_cell.angle_beta   90.00
_cell.angle_gamma   90.00
#
_symmetry.space_group_name_H-M   'P 1'
#
loop_
_entity.id
_entity.type
_entity.pdbx_description
1 polymer ?
#
loop_
_entity_poly.entity_id
_entity_poly.type
_entity_poly.pdbx_seq_one_letter_code
_entity_poly.pdbx_strand_id
1 'polypeptide(L)'
;MDVNKNSYTFGFAIVMVVVVASLLATAAISLKPFQDKNIVAEKMQNILTTIGVDVSREEAAQAFEDNITESFVLNNKGEVVEGDAFVVDLGVEVKRDMNEQQLPVFVSEKEGLKTYILPMRGKGLWGPIWGYLALQNDMSTISGAVFDHKSETPGLGAEISLGWFQEPFIGKTIYDGETLVSVKVVKGGAKEDDMHGVDGISGGTITS
;
A
#
# COMPACT_ATOMS: atom_id res chain seq x y z
N MET A 1 -31.35 -21.54 -41.46
CA MET A 1 -31.61 -20.91 -40.14
C MET A 1 -31.76 -19.41 -40.37
N ASP A 2 -32.88 -18.81 -40.00
CA ASP A 2 -33.15 -17.40 -40.29
C ASP A 2 -32.52 -16.56 -39.18
N VAL A 3 -31.41 -15.89 -39.51
CA VAL A 3 -30.59 -15.11 -38.57
C VAL A 3 -31.27 -13.79 -38.14
N ASN A 4 -32.35 -13.37 -38.84
CA ASN A 4 -33.07 -12.16 -38.54
C ASN A 4 -34.21 -12.34 -37.55
N LYS A 5 -34.48 -13.59 -37.09
CA LYS A 5 -35.48 -13.85 -36.07
C LYS A 5 -34.97 -13.49 -34.68
N ASN A 6 -35.81 -12.79 -33.90
CA ASN A 6 -35.50 -12.45 -32.50
C ASN A 6 -35.08 -13.65 -31.67
N SER A 7 -35.70 -14.83 -31.88
CA SER A 7 -35.33 -16.09 -31.20
C SER A 7 -33.91 -16.54 -31.49
N TYR A 8 -33.39 -16.31 -32.70
CA TYR A 8 -31.99 -16.59 -33.04
C TYR A 8 -31.06 -15.64 -32.33
N THR A 9 -31.37 -14.35 -32.37
CA THR A 9 -30.57 -13.29 -31.73
C THR A 9 -30.47 -13.50 -30.22
N PHE A 10 -31.61 -13.77 -29.54
CA PHE A 10 -31.58 -14.06 -28.10
C PHE A 10 -30.84 -15.36 -27.76
N GLY A 11 -31.07 -16.45 -28.55
CA GLY A 11 -30.35 -17.70 -28.37
C GLY A 11 -28.84 -17.56 -28.53
N PHE A 12 -28.42 -16.85 -29.59
CA PHE A 12 -27.00 -16.53 -29.82
C PHE A 12 -26.39 -15.69 -28.67
N ALA A 13 -27.09 -14.65 -28.23
CA ALA A 13 -26.63 -13.80 -27.14
C ALA A 13 -26.46 -14.60 -25.83
N ILE A 14 -27.42 -15.45 -25.48
CA ILE A 14 -27.34 -16.31 -24.28
C ILE A 14 -26.13 -17.26 -24.37
N VAL A 15 -25.95 -17.93 -25.49
CA VAL A 15 -24.82 -18.87 -25.69
C VAL A 15 -23.50 -18.10 -25.57
N MET A 16 -23.36 -16.95 -26.24
CA MET A 16 -22.17 -16.11 -26.15
C MET A 16 -21.87 -15.68 -24.72
N VAL A 17 -22.86 -15.21 -23.98
CA VAL A 17 -22.69 -14.80 -22.56
C VAL A 17 -22.23 -15.99 -21.72
N VAL A 18 -22.86 -17.15 -21.86
CA VAL A 18 -22.49 -18.36 -21.09
C VAL A 18 -21.06 -18.81 -21.42
N VAL A 19 -20.69 -18.83 -22.70
CA VAL A 19 -19.32 -19.23 -23.10
C VAL A 19 -18.29 -18.25 -22.57
N VAL A 20 -18.48 -16.95 -22.78
CA VAL A 20 -17.54 -15.94 -22.33
C VAL A 20 -17.44 -15.92 -20.82
N ALA A 21 -18.57 -15.96 -20.10
CA ALA A 21 -18.58 -15.98 -18.63
C ALA A 21 -17.85 -17.22 -18.07
N SER A 22 -18.06 -18.40 -18.68
CA SER A 22 -17.40 -19.64 -18.27
C SER A 22 -15.89 -19.58 -18.49
N LEU A 23 -15.44 -19.05 -19.63
CA LEU A 23 -14.00 -18.88 -19.91
C LEU A 23 -13.36 -17.88 -18.94
N LEU A 24 -13.98 -16.74 -18.70
CA LEU A 24 -13.47 -15.74 -17.76
C LEU A 24 -13.45 -16.28 -16.32
N ALA A 25 -14.50 -16.97 -15.87
CA ALA A 25 -14.53 -17.57 -14.55
C ALA A 25 -13.42 -18.62 -14.36
N THR A 26 -13.22 -19.49 -15.37
CA THR A 26 -12.16 -20.50 -15.34
C THR A 26 -10.79 -19.84 -15.28
N ALA A 27 -10.53 -18.82 -16.10
CA ALA A 27 -9.27 -18.08 -16.08
C ALA A 27 -9.05 -17.40 -14.71
N ALA A 28 -10.06 -16.73 -14.17
CA ALA A 28 -9.97 -16.05 -12.88
C ALA A 28 -9.65 -17.02 -11.74
N ILE A 29 -10.34 -18.17 -11.68
CA ILE A 29 -10.11 -19.18 -10.63
C ILE A 29 -8.72 -19.82 -10.78
N SER A 30 -8.28 -20.10 -12.00
CA SER A 30 -6.98 -20.72 -12.26
C SER A 30 -5.81 -19.79 -11.94
N LEU A 31 -5.97 -18.49 -12.16
CA LEU A 31 -4.92 -17.48 -11.92
C LEU A 31 -4.88 -17.00 -10.47
N LYS A 32 -5.95 -17.19 -9.70
CA LYS A 32 -6.03 -16.67 -8.33
C LYS A 32 -4.88 -17.09 -7.42
N PRO A 33 -4.43 -18.36 -7.36
CA PRO A 33 -3.30 -18.75 -6.51
C PRO A 33 -1.99 -18.04 -6.87
N PHE A 34 -1.77 -17.75 -8.15
CA PHE A 34 -0.60 -17.00 -8.61
C PHE A 34 -0.70 -15.53 -8.24
N GLN A 35 -1.89 -14.93 -8.34
CA GLN A 35 -2.15 -13.56 -7.92
C GLN A 35 -1.93 -13.40 -6.41
N ASP A 36 -2.47 -14.32 -5.60
CA ASP A 36 -2.32 -14.29 -4.14
C ASP A 36 -0.84 -14.37 -3.72
N LYS A 37 -0.04 -15.23 -4.37
CA LYS A 37 1.41 -15.29 -4.16
C LYS A 37 2.11 -13.98 -4.54
N ASN A 38 1.72 -13.38 -5.64
CA ASN A 38 2.30 -12.13 -6.11
C ASN A 38 2.00 -10.97 -5.15
N ILE A 39 0.77 -10.89 -4.61
CA ILE A 39 0.37 -9.89 -3.62
C ILE A 39 1.19 -10.03 -2.33
N VAL A 40 1.41 -11.25 -1.87
CA VAL A 40 2.25 -11.52 -0.70
C VAL A 40 3.68 -11.07 -0.93
N ALA A 41 4.28 -11.45 -2.05
CA ALA A 41 5.65 -11.07 -2.39
C ALA A 41 5.80 -9.55 -2.55
N GLU A 42 4.84 -8.88 -3.21
CA GLU A 42 4.81 -7.43 -3.36
C GLU A 42 4.70 -6.70 -2.01
N LYS A 43 3.86 -7.21 -1.08
CA LYS A 43 3.79 -6.67 0.28
C LYS A 43 5.15 -6.76 0.98
N MET A 44 5.86 -7.89 0.86
CA MET A 44 7.20 -8.07 1.42
C MET A 44 8.20 -7.12 0.77
N GLN A 45 8.21 -7.02 -0.57
CA GLN A 45 9.08 -6.09 -1.30
C GLN A 45 8.86 -4.64 -0.85
N ASN A 46 7.61 -4.17 -0.77
CA ASN A 46 7.28 -2.81 -0.35
C ASN A 46 7.76 -2.51 1.08
N ILE A 47 7.61 -3.45 2.01
CA ILE A 47 8.14 -3.32 3.37
C ILE A 47 9.67 -3.24 3.34
N LEU A 48 10.33 -4.08 2.57
CA LEU A 48 11.80 -4.10 2.44
C LEU A 48 12.35 -2.83 1.78
N THR A 49 11.70 -2.34 0.73
CA THR A 49 12.10 -1.11 0.04
C THR A 49 12.06 0.10 0.98
N THR A 50 11.14 0.16 1.95
CA THR A 50 11.13 1.26 2.94
C THR A 50 12.37 1.31 3.84
N ILE A 51 13.10 0.20 3.94
CA ILE A 51 14.37 0.12 4.69
C ILE A 51 15.59 0.03 3.77
N GLY A 52 15.40 0.34 2.47
CA GLY A 52 16.47 0.36 1.47
C GLY A 52 16.95 -1.02 1.01
N VAL A 53 16.09 -2.04 1.11
CA VAL A 53 16.38 -3.41 0.64
C VAL A 53 15.53 -3.71 -0.58
N ASP A 54 16.11 -3.58 -1.77
CA ASP A 54 15.45 -3.88 -3.03
C ASP A 54 15.82 -5.29 -3.50
N VAL A 55 14.80 -6.13 -3.67
CA VAL A 55 14.97 -7.53 -4.03
C VAL A 55 13.96 -7.96 -5.09
N SER A 56 14.28 -9.02 -5.81
CA SER A 56 13.34 -9.66 -6.73
C SER A 56 12.16 -10.28 -5.97
N ARG A 57 11.09 -10.61 -6.71
CA ARG A 57 9.90 -11.24 -6.12
C ARG A 57 10.19 -12.63 -5.55
N GLU A 58 11.11 -13.34 -6.17
CA GLU A 58 11.54 -14.67 -5.75
C GLU A 58 12.34 -14.65 -4.45
N GLU A 59 13.09 -13.57 -4.23
CA GLU A 59 13.95 -13.39 -3.05
C GLU A 59 13.22 -12.71 -1.89
N ALA A 60 12.04 -12.13 -2.15
CA ALA A 60 11.31 -11.30 -1.17
C ALA A 60 11.03 -12.02 0.15
N ALA A 61 10.67 -13.29 0.12
CA ALA A 61 10.35 -14.05 1.34
C ALA A 61 11.59 -14.24 2.22
N GLN A 62 12.72 -14.65 1.65
CA GLN A 62 13.96 -14.84 2.40
C GLN A 62 14.49 -13.50 2.92
N ALA A 63 14.51 -12.47 2.08
CA ALA A 63 14.96 -11.15 2.49
C ALA A 63 14.07 -10.55 3.60
N PHE A 64 12.77 -10.85 3.59
CA PHE A 64 11.85 -10.41 4.64
C PHE A 64 12.20 -11.07 5.98
N GLU A 65 12.42 -12.39 6.00
CA GLU A 65 12.86 -13.13 7.20
C GLU A 65 14.20 -12.64 7.72
N ASP A 66 15.14 -12.29 6.83
CA ASP A 66 16.48 -11.83 7.20
C ASP A 66 16.51 -10.39 7.75
N ASN A 67 15.58 -9.53 7.35
CA ASN A 67 15.60 -8.09 7.69
C ASN A 67 14.51 -7.64 8.65
N ILE A 68 13.39 -8.36 8.77
CA ILE A 68 12.31 -8.03 9.70
C ILE A 68 12.47 -8.88 10.95
N THR A 69 12.90 -8.25 12.03
CA THR A 69 13.23 -8.94 13.28
C THR A 69 12.01 -9.18 14.18
N GLU A 70 11.03 -8.29 14.12
CA GLU A 70 9.81 -8.37 14.91
C GLU A 70 8.62 -7.89 14.06
N SER A 71 7.44 -8.46 14.33
CA SER A 71 6.17 -7.93 13.82
C SER A 71 5.10 -8.13 14.89
N PHE A 72 4.24 -7.12 15.07
CA PHE A 72 3.18 -7.17 16.06
C PHE A 72 2.00 -6.30 15.64
N VAL A 73 0.88 -6.50 16.32
CA VAL A 73 -0.35 -5.76 16.11
C VAL A 73 -0.64 -4.89 17.33
N LEU A 74 -0.94 -3.62 17.11
CA LEU A 74 -1.37 -2.70 18.14
C LEU A 74 -2.88 -2.46 18.08
N ASN A 75 -3.48 -2.23 19.25
CA ASN A 75 -4.81 -1.64 19.32
C ASN A 75 -4.71 -0.09 19.27
N ASN A 76 -5.84 0.59 19.30
CA ASN A 76 -5.92 2.05 19.26
C ASN A 76 -5.32 2.76 20.50
N LYS A 77 -4.97 2.01 21.55
CA LYS A 77 -4.29 2.53 22.75
C LYS A 77 -2.78 2.35 22.69
N GLY A 78 -2.26 1.75 21.62
CA GLY A 78 -0.84 1.41 21.49
C GLY A 78 -0.42 0.17 22.27
N GLU A 79 -1.37 -0.67 22.72
CA GLU A 79 -1.07 -1.92 23.41
C GLU A 79 -0.93 -3.04 22.37
N VAL A 80 0.06 -3.91 22.57
CA VAL A 80 0.24 -5.10 21.73
C VAL A 80 -0.90 -6.08 21.98
N VAL A 81 -1.54 -6.50 20.92
CA VAL A 81 -2.61 -7.49 20.94
C VAL A 81 -2.24 -8.73 20.14
N GLU A 82 -2.93 -9.83 20.40
CA GLU A 82 -2.73 -11.08 19.66
C GLU A 82 -3.16 -10.88 18.19
N GLY A 83 -2.29 -11.28 17.26
CA GLY A 83 -2.56 -11.21 15.83
C GLY A 83 -1.28 -11.32 15.01
N ASP A 84 -1.43 -11.63 13.74
CA ASP A 84 -0.35 -11.62 12.76
C ASP A 84 -0.38 -10.32 11.96
N ALA A 85 0.61 -9.45 12.16
CA ALA A 85 0.74 -8.17 11.48
C ALA A 85 0.73 -8.30 9.94
N PHE A 86 1.23 -9.42 9.41
CA PHE A 86 1.27 -9.64 7.98
C PHE A 86 -0.12 -9.92 7.38
N VAL A 87 -1.03 -10.51 8.15
CA VAL A 87 -2.39 -10.87 7.73
C VAL A 87 -3.38 -9.73 7.89
N VAL A 88 -3.09 -8.73 8.74
CA VAL A 88 -3.97 -7.57 8.93
C VAL A 88 -4.21 -6.84 7.61
N ASP A 89 -5.48 -6.72 7.22
CA ASP A 89 -5.91 -5.93 6.05
C ASP A 89 -6.42 -4.55 6.51
N LEU A 90 -5.60 -3.54 6.32
CA LEU A 90 -5.97 -2.15 6.63
C LEU A 90 -7.22 -1.68 5.84
N GLY A 91 -7.55 -2.31 4.71
CA GLY A 91 -8.78 -1.99 3.98
C GLY A 91 -10.05 -2.41 4.72
N VAL A 92 -9.92 -3.36 5.64
CA VAL A 92 -10.97 -3.78 6.58
C VAL A 92 -10.89 -2.93 7.84
N GLU A 93 -9.68 -2.78 8.41
CA GLU A 93 -9.48 -2.11 9.69
C GLU A 93 -9.92 -0.64 9.70
N VAL A 94 -9.64 0.13 8.63
CA VAL A 94 -10.06 1.54 8.53
C VAL A 94 -11.58 1.75 8.47
N LYS A 95 -12.36 0.67 8.34
CA LYS A 95 -13.84 0.70 8.35
C LYS A 95 -14.44 0.28 9.68
N ARG A 96 -13.62 -0.29 10.58
CA ARG A 96 -14.03 -0.66 11.93
C ARG A 96 -14.11 0.56 12.83
N ASP A 97 -14.85 0.41 13.91
CA ASP A 97 -14.81 1.41 14.98
C ASP A 97 -13.37 1.56 15.50
N MET A 98 -12.95 2.78 15.76
CA MET A 98 -11.56 3.10 16.16
C MET A 98 -11.08 2.22 17.32
N ASN A 99 -11.95 1.86 18.25
CA ASN A 99 -11.61 1.02 19.41
C ASN A 99 -11.37 -0.46 19.07
N GLU A 100 -11.73 -0.90 17.86
CA GLU A 100 -11.60 -2.28 17.40
C GLU A 100 -10.53 -2.44 16.32
N GLN A 101 -9.89 -1.34 15.92
CA GLN A 101 -8.89 -1.35 14.86
C GLN A 101 -7.63 -2.08 15.32
N GLN A 102 -7.10 -2.85 14.40
CA GLN A 102 -5.82 -3.54 14.52
C GLN A 102 -4.79 -2.87 13.60
N LEU A 103 -3.70 -2.42 14.18
CA LEU A 103 -2.66 -1.66 13.50
C LEU A 103 -1.37 -2.47 13.44
N PRO A 104 -0.99 -2.98 12.27
CA PRO A 104 0.21 -3.78 12.12
C PRO A 104 1.46 -2.90 12.15
N VAL A 105 2.52 -3.41 12.79
CA VAL A 105 3.84 -2.79 12.84
C VAL A 105 4.88 -3.85 12.52
N PHE A 106 5.86 -3.49 11.68
CA PHE A 106 7.04 -4.31 11.41
C PHE A 106 8.28 -3.59 11.91
N VAL A 107 9.26 -4.35 12.41
CA VAL A 107 10.49 -3.80 12.95
C VAL A 107 11.67 -4.43 12.24
N SER A 108 12.57 -3.60 11.78
CA SER A 108 13.90 -3.98 11.32
C SER A 108 14.92 -3.47 12.32
N GLU A 109 15.92 -4.28 12.63
CA GLU A 109 17.02 -3.88 13.51
C GLU A 109 18.35 -4.11 12.81
N LYS A 110 19.14 -3.04 12.69
CA LYS A 110 20.50 -3.09 12.15
C LYS A 110 21.45 -2.36 13.11
N GLU A 111 22.52 -3.02 13.49
CA GLU A 111 23.54 -2.45 14.40
C GLU A 111 22.98 -1.89 15.71
N GLY A 112 21.90 -2.50 16.23
CA GLY A 112 21.23 -2.07 17.46
C GLY A 112 20.28 -0.88 17.29
N LEU A 113 20.08 -0.40 16.07
CA LEU A 113 19.12 0.67 15.75
C LEU A 113 17.84 0.05 15.15
N LYS A 114 16.72 0.35 15.80
CA LYS A 114 15.40 -0.10 15.33
C LYS A 114 14.81 0.89 14.34
N THR A 115 14.20 0.33 13.29
CA THR A 115 13.37 1.05 12.33
C THR A 115 11.98 0.46 12.37
N TYR A 116 10.97 1.30 12.57
CA TYR A 116 9.57 0.90 12.66
C TYR A 116 8.85 1.17 11.35
N ILE A 117 8.32 0.14 10.72
CA ILE A 117 7.64 0.24 9.44
C ILE A 117 6.15 0.16 9.68
N LEU A 118 5.46 1.23 9.32
CA LEU A 118 4.03 1.43 9.54
C LEU A 118 3.29 1.32 8.20
N PRO A 119 2.48 0.29 7.99
CA PRO A 119 1.59 0.24 6.85
C PRO A 119 0.52 1.32 6.95
N MET A 120 0.22 1.95 5.82
CA MET A 120 -0.78 3.01 5.72
C MET A 120 -1.79 2.70 4.62
N ARG A 121 -3.00 3.23 4.75
CA ARG A 121 -4.02 3.13 3.73
C ARG A 121 -4.83 4.41 3.63
N GLY A 122 -5.07 4.82 2.39
CA GLY A 122 -5.86 6.00 2.07
C GLY A 122 -6.85 5.75 0.94
N LYS A 123 -7.56 6.81 0.58
CA LYS A 123 -8.49 6.83 -0.54
C LYS A 123 -7.97 7.81 -1.58
N GLY A 124 -7.60 7.30 -2.75
CA GLY A 124 -7.30 8.12 -3.92
C GLY A 124 -8.57 8.52 -4.69
N LEU A 125 -8.38 9.12 -5.85
CA LEU A 125 -9.48 9.57 -6.70
C LEU A 125 -10.23 8.39 -7.34
N TRP A 126 -9.51 7.39 -7.83
CA TRP A 126 -10.05 6.25 -8.57
C TRP A 126 -10.05 4.95 -7.79
N GLY A 127 -9.41 4.91 -6.66
CA GLY A 127 -9.34 3.70 -5.85
C GLY A 127 -8.57 3.85 -4.55
N PRO A 128 -8.38 2.75 -3.84
CA PRO A 128 -7.54 2.78 -2.66
C PRO A 128 -6.08 3.03 -3.03
N ILE A 129 -5.41 3.77 -2.17
CA ILE A 129 -3.97 3.94 -2.13
C ILE A 129 -3.45 3.34 -0.82
N TRP A 130 -2.22 2.88 -0.83
CA TRP A 130 -1.56 2.35 0.36
C TRP A 130 -0.09 2.70 0.35
N GLY A 131 0.56 2.48 1.44
CA GLY A 131 1.99 2.71 1.54
C GLY A 131 2.57 2.16 2.83
N TYR A 132 3.85 2.34 2.95
CA TYR A 132 4.64 1.97 4.11
C TYR A 132 5.54 3.15 4.46
N LEU A 133 5.57 3.51 5.72
CA LEU A 133 6.42 4.57 6.24
C LEU A 133 7.37 3.96 7.24
N ALA A 134 8.67 4.11 7.04
CA ALA A 134 9.68 3.69 7.99
C ALA A 134 10.09 4.87 8.86
N LEU A 135 9.99 4.71 10.18
CA LEU A 135 10.46 5.66 11.17
C LEU A 135 11.75 5.17 11.82
N GLN A 136 12.69 6.07 12.02
CA GLN A 136 13.90 5.80 12.77
C GLN A 136 13.58 5.48 14.26
N ASN A 137 14.61 5.12 15.00
CA ASN A 137 14.49 4.80 16.44
C ASN A 137 13.95 5.95 17.31
N ASP A 138 13.98 7.19 16.81
CA ASP A 138 13.38 8.37 17.47
C ASP A 138 11.85 8.44 17.33
N MET A 139 11.24 7.52 16.57
CA MET A 139 9.81 7.45 16.28
C MET A 139 9.24 8.73 15.63
N SER A 140 10.09 9.55 15.04
CA SER A 140 9.72 10.83 14.42
C SER A 140 10.28 10.97 13.01
N THR A 141 11.56 10.67 12.83
CA THR A 141 12.25 10.89 11.56
C THR A 141 11.96 9.75 10.58
N ILE A 142 11.51 10.11 9.39
CA ILE A 142 11.23 9.17 8.31
C ILE A 142 12.55 8.74 7.68
N SER A 143 12.80 7.43 7.63
CA SER A 143 13.96 6.82 6.96
C SER A 143 13.63 6.27 5.59
N GLY A 144 12.35 6.05 5.29
CA GLY A 144 11.88 5.59 3.99
C GLY A 144 10.37 5.66 3.86
N ALA A 145 9.91 5.80 2.64
CA ALA A 145 8.49 5.83 2.31
C ALA A 145 8.26 5.13 0.97
N VAL A 146 7.25 4.27 0.91
CA VAL A 146 6.79 3.63 -0.32
C VAL A 146 5.29 3.81 -0.40
N PHE A 147 4.81 4.29 -1.54
CA PHE A 147 3.38 4.44 -1.81
C PHE A 147 3.01 3.70 -3.08
N ASP A 148 1.78 3.22 -3.13
CA ASP A 148 1.24 2.55 -4.29
C ASP A 148 -0.28 2.77 -4.39
N HIS A 149 -0.86 2.39 -5.51
CA HIS A 149 -2.25 2.65 -5.83
C HIS A 149 -2.89 1.48 -6.60
N LYS A 150 -4.20 1.38 -6.55
CA LYS A 150 -4.92 0.36 -7.32
C LYS A 150 -5.14 0.76 -8.78
N SER A 151 -5.52 2.01 -9.05
CA SER A 151 -6.07 2.41 -10.34
C SER A 151 -6.00 3.91 -10.62
N GLU A 152 -5.03 4.60 -10.05
CA GLU A 152 -4.83 6.02 -10.31
C GLU A 152 -4.32 6.27 -11.73
N THR A 153 -4.54 7.47 -12.23
CA THR A 153 -4.19 7.85 -13.61
C THR A 153 -2.68 8.09 -13.73
N PRO A 154 -1.99 7.45 -14.70
CA PRO A 154 -0.59 7.76 -15.02
C PRO A 154 -0.39 9.25 -15.34
N GLY A 155 0.72 9.83 -14.87
CA GLY A 155 1.01 11.25 -14.99
C GLY A 155 0.24 12.15 -14.01
N LEU A 156 -0.61 11.57 -13.16
CA LEU A 156 -1.40 12.25 -12.13
C LEU A 156 -1.27 11.49 -10.80
N GLY A 157 -2.35 10.94 -10.27
CA GLY A 157 -2.36 10.23 -8.99
C GLY A 157 -1.45 8.99 -8.92
N ALA A 158 -1.17 8.34 -10.05
CA ALA A 158 -0.26 7.20 -10.11
C ALA A 158 1.21 7.56 -9.80
N GLU A 159 1.57 8.83 -9.91
CA GLU A 159 2.94 9.31 -9.63
C GLU A 159 3.36 9.11 -8.18
N ILE A 160 2.44 8.87 -7.25
CA ILE A 160 2.77 8.55 -5.84
C ILE A 160 3.66 7.31 -5.72
N SER A 161 3.62 6.40 -6.70
CA SER A 161 4.45 5.18 -6.70
C SER A 161 5.86 5.39 -7.21
N LEU A 162 6.22 6.59 -7.67
CA LEU A 162 7.52 6.88 -8.22
C LEU A 162 8.48 7.47 -7.17
N GLY A 163 9.76 7.13 -7.31
CA GLY A 163 10.81 7.56 -6.38
C GLY A 163 10.86 9.07 -6.17
N TRP A 164 10.69 9.88 -7.23
CA TRP A 164 10.73 11.33 -7.13
C TRP A 164 9.68 11.93 -6.17
N PHE A 165 8.53 11.22 -5.97
CA PHE A 165 7.51 11.62 -4.99
C PHE A 165 7.81 11.04 -3.60
N GLN A 166 8.40 9.85 -3.52
CA GLN A 166 8.66 9.12 -2.27
C GLN A 166 9.93 9.60 -1.55
N GLU A 167 10.99 9.85 -2.31
CA GLU A 167 12.29 10.29 -1.77
C GLU A 167 12.24 11.56 -0.92
N PRO A 168 11.45 12.60 -1.27
CA PRO A 168 11.34 13.82 -0.44
C PRO A 168 10.79 13.61 0.97
N PHE A 169 10.17 12.46 1.26
CA PHE A 169 9.74 12.13 2.62
C PHE A 169 10.90 11.76 3.54
N ILE A 170 12.01 11.27 2.99
CA ILE A 170 13.18 10.84 3.77
C ILE A 170 13.81 12.05 4.48
N GLY A 171 14.03 11.89 5.78
CA GLY A 171 14.55 12.95 6.64
C GLY A 171 13.49 13.92 7.17
N LYS A 172 12.25 13.88 6.67
CA LYS A 172 11.15 14.64 7.27
C LYS A 172 10.76 14.05 8.62
N THR A 173 10.12 14.87 9.45
CA THR A 173 9.67 14.46 10.79
C THR A 173 8.16 14.57 10.90
N ILE A 174 7.57 13.61 11.65
CA ILE A 174 6.12 13.59 11.88
C ILE A 174 5.72 14.35 13.15
N TYR A 175 6.69 14.75 13.99
CA TYR A 175 6.49 15.54 15.19
C TYR A 175 7.17 16.91 15.09
N ASP A 176 6.50 17.95 15.61
CA ASP A 176 7.06 19.26 15.93
C ASP A 176 7.07 19.39 17.45
N GLY A 177 8.25 19.22 18.06
CA GLY A 177 8.38 19.03 19.50
C GLY A 177 7.61 17.77 19.94
N GLU A 178 6.63 17.95 20.83
CA GLU A 178 5.76 16.86 21.32
C GLU A 178 4.43 16.72 20.53
N THR A 179 4.22 17.57 19.51
CA THR A 179 2.96 17.60 18.76
C THR A 179 3.07 16.78 17.49
N LEU A 180 2.17 15.81 17.29
CA LEU A 180 2.06 15.09 16.04
C LEU A 180 1.48 16.01 14.95
N VAL A 181 2.32 16.39 13.98
CA VAL A 181 1.92 17.26 12.86
C VAL A 181 1.81 16.55 11.54
N SER A 182 2.41 15.33 11.45
CA SER A 182 2.50 14.53 10.23
C SER A 182 3.32 15.23 9.13
N VAL A 183 3.44 14.61 7.95
CA VAL A 183 4.00 15.26 6.76
C VAL A 183 2.86 15.65 5.83
N LYS A 184 2.85 16.89 5.40
CA LYS A 184 1.80 17.46 4.54
C LYS A 184 2.27 17.49 3.09
N VAL A 185 1.41 17.10 2.19
CA VAL A 185 1.61 17.28 0.77
C VAL A 185 1.13 18.69 0.39
N VAL A 186 2.06 19.55 -0.04
CA VAL A 186 1.82 20.99 -0.26
C VAL A 186 1.57 21.26 -1.73
N LYS A 187 0.37 21.73 -2.07
CA LYS A 187 0.05 22.15 -3.42
C LYS A 187 0.87 23.37 -3.82
N GLY A 188 1.59 23.29 -4.91
CA GLY A 188 2.42 24.37 -5.43
C GLY A 188 3.86 24.37 -4.91
N GLY A 189 4.21 23.36 -4.12
CA GLY A 189 5.56 23.14 -3.59
C GLY A 189 5.69 23.49 -2.10
N ALA A 190 6.41 22.64 -1.37
CA ALA A 190 6.84 22.88 -0.02
C ALA A 190 8.10 23.76 -0.01
N LYS A 191 8.38 24.44 1.10
CA LYS A 191 9.63 25.18 1.25
C LYS A 191 10.77 24.16 1.46
N GLU A 192 11.98 24.51 1.00
CA GLU A 192 13.16 23.63 1.14
C GLU A 192 13.49 23.28 2.59
N ASP A 193 13.23 24.22 3.51
CA ASP A 193 13.48 24.08 4.96
C ASP A 193 12.27 23.51 5.74
N ASP A 194 11.17 23.18 5.07
CA ASP A 194 9.98 22.61 5.72
C ASP A 194 10.20 21.14 6.07
N MET A 195 10.40 20.87 7.36
CA MET A 195 10.59 19.49 7.86
C MET A 195 9.31 18.65 7.86
N HIS A 196 8.15 19.27 7.59
CA HIS A 196 6.83 18.63 7.65
C HIS A 196 6.07 18.77 6.33
N GLY A 197 6.75 19.14 5.24
CA GLY A 197 6.13 19.36 3.93
C GLY A 197 6.88 18.66 2.81
N VAL A 198 6.14 18.16 1.84
CA VAL A 198 6.63 17.65 0.55
C VAL A 198 5.80 18.21 -0.58
N ASP A 199 6.34 18.22 -1.79
CA ASP A 199 5.65 18.72 -2.97
C ASP A 199 4.47 17.83 -3.38
N GLY A 200 3.34 18.46 -3.67
CA GLY A 200 2.17 17.79 -4.21
C GLY A 200 2.25 17.57 -5.72
N ILE A 201 1.63 16.51 -6.19
CA ILE A 201 1.54 16.19 -7.61
C ILE A 201 0.56 17.13 -8.29
N SER A 202 1.02 17.86 -9.32
CA SER A 202 0.16 18.73 -10.09
C SER A 202 -0.92 17.93 -10.83
N GLY A 203 -2.19 18.24 -10.56
CA GLY A 203 -3.33 17.48 -11.07
C GLY A 203 -3.64 16.18 -10.32
N GLY A 204 -2.78 15.74 -9.41
CA GLY A 204 -2.96 14.58 -8.53
C GLY A 204 -3.33 14.93 -7.08
N THR A 205 -3.82 16.12 -6.83
CA THR A 205 -4.01 16.72 -5.49
C THR A 205 -4.93 15.94 -4.53
N ILE A 206 -5.77 15.04 -5.04
CA ILE A 206 -6.66 14.21 -4.19
C ILE A 206 -5.95 12.93 -3.75
N THR A 207 -4.98 12.47 -4.53
CA THR A 207 -4.26 11.21 -4.31
C THR A 207 -2.94 11.43 -3.57
N SER A 208 -2.29 12.58 -3.81
CA SER A 208 -1.03 12.95 -3.16
C SER A 208 -1.22 13.54 -1.76
#